data_feeede8864682c2ea51a8b2845c93d87
#
_entry.id   feeede8864682c2ea51a8b2845c93d87
#
_cell.length_a   1.000
_cell.length_b   1.000
_cell.length_c   1.000
_cell.angle_alpha   90.00
_cell.angle_beta   90.00
_cell.angle_gamma   90.00
#
_symmetry.space_group_name_H-M   'P 1'
#
loop_
_entity.id
_entity.type
_entity.pdbx_description
1 polymer ?
#
loop_
_entity_poly.entity_id
_entity_poly.type
_entity_poly.pdbx_seq_one_letter_code
_entity_poly.pdbx_strand_id
1 'polypeptide(L)'
;MGKIHLAYSTFGLTNLDFSTALDAVDRAGYEGVEISFHRRQFNPFDLGDDDLRAVARQLGRLRVKPACVATASHFFDPHRPHEPSLMALEVAGRKRRIDLVKRGIHVARLLGVNLVTFGSGFVRDDHAAHPGIDPTELLVDSIRECLAEIHAEEDITLLIEPEPGMHIETLAEGLALMQAVGSPKFKLHIDICHAYCSEANYIQALGEAAPHARYLHISDAREGWDLKIRHDSEAPAFDLGHASTLVHFQDTADFLLLDPAHAIHFADGQPSAARRRRIGELLARSGTQAPLRTVDYASLPTRQGPLDDEIFTYLISMPGLSYDVLERARPVIAHMRGAQGAPLVERMVANTRTGIVHFHEVPGEGTLDFAASFKALTDHGFDGYGAIELYHHVDGWEQALAASYRHLMPLIAAA
;
A
#
# COMPACT_ATOMS: atom_id res chain seq x y z
N MET A 1 17.66 -10.68 22.84
CA MET A 1 17.65 -10.78 21.40
C MET A 1 16.21 -10.99 20.98
N GLY A 2 15.69 -10.16 20.11
CA GLY A 2 14.34 -10.30 19.63
C GLY A 2 14.15 -11.55 18.76
N LYS A 3 12.94 -11.83 18.35
CA LYS A 3 12.60 -12.98 17.50
C LYS A 3 11.50 -12.64 16.51
N ILE A 4 11.63 -13.13 15.28
CA ILE A 4 10.57 -13.04 14.26
C ILE A 4 9.91 -14.42 14.11
N HIS A 5 8.59 -14.47 14.31
CA HIS A 5 7.75 -15.62 14.06
C HIS A 5 7.09 -15.47 12.68
N LEU A 6 7.37 -16.39 11.76
CA LEU A 6 6.88 -16.26 10.39
C LEU A 6 5.39 -16.56 10.30
N ALA A 7 4.64 -15.62 9.74
CA ALA A 7 3.20 -15.71 9.49
C ALA A 7 2.91 -15.52 7.98
N TYR A 8 1.66 -15.74 7.60
CA TYR A 8 1.17 -15.48 6.25
C TYR A 8 -0.20 -14.79 6.30
N SER A 9 -0.42 -13.78 5.47
CA SER A 9 -1.68 -13.06 5.37
C SER A 9 -2.71 -13.81 4.52
N THR A 10 -3.92 -13.93 5.03
CA THR A 10 -5.05 -14.48 4.25
C THR A 10 -5.39 -13.60 3.03
N PHE A 11 -4.89 -12.37 2.96
CA PHE A 11 -5.07 -11.48 1.82
C PHE A 11 -4.43 -12.04 0.53
N GLY A 12 -3.32 -12.74 0.62
CA GLY A 12 -2.70 -13.48 -0.49
C GLY A 12 -3.44 -14.78 -0.89
N LEU A 13 -4.51 -15.16 -0.18
CA LEU A 13 -5.24 -16.42 -0.35
C LEU A 13 -6.73 -16.21 -0.67
N THR A 14 -7.10 -15.06 -1.20
CA THR A 14 -8.52 -14.68 -1.41
C THR A 14 -9.25 -15.48 -2.49
N ASN A 15 -8.54 -16.31 -3.25
CA ASN A 15 -9.14 -17.31 -4.14
C ASN A 15 -9.64 -18.57 -3.41
N LEU A 16 -9.29 -18.73 -2.11
CA LEU A 16 -9.74 -19.82 -1.26
C LEU A 16 -10.86 -19.34 -0.35
N ASP A 17 -11.73 -20.27 0.09
CA ASP A 17 -12.54 -19.99 1.26
C ASP A 17 -11.66 -19.88 2.51
N PHE A 18 -12.17 -19.16 3.53
CA PHE A 18 -11.38 -18.83 4.71
C PHE A 18 -10.83 -20.04 5.47
N SER A 19 -11.65 -21.10 5.62
CA SER A 19 -11.23 -22.32 6.30
C SER A 19 -10.09 -23.01 5.55
N THR A 20 -10.20 -23.14 4.24
CA THR A 20 -9.15 -23.70 3.37
C THR A 20 -7.86 -22.88 3.40
N ALA A 21 -7.97 -21.53 3.45
CA ALA A 21 -6.82 -20.64 3.58
C ALA A 21 -6.05 -20.89 4.89
N LEU A 22 -6.76 -21.01 6.03
CA LEU A 22 -6.14 -21.35 7.31
C LEU A 22 -5.41 -22.69 7.26
N ASP A 23 -6.06 -23.73 6.70
CA ASP A 23 -5.46 -25.05 6.55
C ASP A 23 -4.23 -25.05 5.63
N ALA A 24 -4.21 -24.21 4.59
CA ALA A 24 -3.07 -24.07 3.69
C ALA A 24 -1.85 -23.48 4.42
N VAL A 25 -2.04 -22.42 5.20
CA VAL A 25 -0.99 -21.79 6.01
C VAL A 25 -0.44 -22.77 7.06
N ASP A 26 -1.33 -23.51 7.75
CA ASP A 26 -0.93 -24.51 8.77
C ASP A 26 -0.12 -25.65 8.14
N ARG A 27 -0.57 -26.18 6.99
CA ARG A 27 0.17 -27.25 6.27
C ARG A 27 1.53 -26.81 5.76
N ALA A 28 1.66 -25.54 5.36
CA ALA A 28 2.93 -24.99 4.89
C ALA A 28 3.97 -24.79 6.01
N GLY A 29 3.56 -24.89 7.28
CA GLY A 29 4.46 -24.88 8.43
C GLY A 29 4.70 -23.49 9.05
N TYR A 30 3.90 -22.49 8.68
CA TYR A 30 3.97 -21.17 9.30
C TYR A 30 3.60 -21.22 10.78
N GLU A 31 4.15 -20.29 11.57
CA GLU A 31 3.86 -20.17 13.01
C GLU A 31 2.59 -19.32 13.24
N GLY A 32 2.32 -18.36 12.36
CA GLY A 32 1.20 -17.44 12.47
C GLY A 32 0.36 -17.29 11.19
N VAL A 33 -0.85 -16.79 11.34
CA VAL A 33 -1.73 -16.38 10.26
C VAL A 33 -2.30 -15.01 10.56
N GLU A 34 -2.21 -14.09 9.61
CA GLU A 34 -2.94 -12.84 9.64
C GLU A 34 -4.34 -13.02 9.06
N ILE A 35 -5.32 -12.47 9.75
CA ILE A 35 -6.72 -12.49 9.33
C ILE A 35 -7.04 -11.14 8.70
N SER A 36 -7.02 -11.09 7.37
CA SER A 36 -7.34 -9.90 6.61
C SER A 36 -8.83 -9.85 6.25
N PHE A 37 -9.46 -8.71 6.43
CA PHE A 37 -10.85 -8.51 6.03
C PHE A 37 -10.97 -8.50 4.52
N HIS A 38 -11.88 -9.31 4.01
CA HIS A 38 -12.14 -9.38 2.58
C HIS A 38 -13.62 -9.69 2.33
N ARG A 39 -14.28 -8.93 1.43
CA ARG A 39 -15.73 -9.03 1.23
C ARG A 39 -16.27 -10.42 0.92
N ARG A 40 -15.50 -11.25 0.21
CA ARG A 40 -15.93 -12.60 -0.19
C ARG A 40 -15.38 -13.69 0.72
N GLN A 41 -14.23 -13.48 1.37
CA GLN A 41 -13.56 -14.50 2.15
C GLN A 41 -13.84 -14.37 3.66
N PHE A 42 -13.65 -13.16 4.20
CA PHE A 42 -13.87 -12.86 5.61
C PHE A 42 -14.46 -11.47 5.77
N ASN A 43 -15.78 -11.35 5.55
CA ASN A 43 -16.50 -10.10 5.75
C ASN A 43 -16.91 -9.97 7.21
N PRO A 44 -16.28 -9.08 8.00
CA PRO A 44 -16.54 -8.99 9.44
C PRO A 44 -17.97 -8.54 9.77
N PHE A 45 -18.68 -7.88 8.84
CA PHE A 45 -20.06 -7.43 9.05
C PHE A 45 -21.10 -8.51 8.79
N ASP A 46 -20.76 -9.57 8.05
CA ASP A 46 -21.64 -10.69 7.77
C ASP A 46 -21.54 -11.79 8.83
N LEU A 47 -20.52 -11.75 9.69
CA LEU A 47 -20.25 -12.75 10.72
C LEU A 47 -20.82 -12.32 12.07
N GLY A 48 -21.64 -13.15 12.68
CA GLY A 48 -22.08 -12.98 14.06
C GLY A 48 -21.04 -13.50 15.06
N ASP A 49 -21.29 -13.25 16.36
CA ASP A 49 -20.38 -13.70 17.43
C ASP A 49 -20.19 -15.21 17.45
N ASP A 50 -21.23 -15.98 17.13
CA ASP A 50 -21.14 -17.44 17.10
C ASP A 50 -20.31 -17.96 15.94
N ASP A 51 -20.34 -17.27 14.78
CA ASP A 51 -19.49 -17.55 13.64
C ASP A 51 -18.01 -17.26 13.99
N LEU A 52 -17.74 -16.12 14.60
CA LEU A 52 -16.38 -15.76 15.06
C LEU A 52 -15.87 -16.74 16.12
N ARG A 53 -16.72 -17.19 17.07
CA ARG A 53 -16.34 -18.25 18.01
C ARG A 53 -16.10 -19.58 17.32
N ALA A 54 -16.78 -19.87 16.20
CA ALA A 54 -16.51 -21.08 15.41
C ALA A 54 -15.15 -20.98 14.73
N VAL A 55 -14.79 -19.81 14.17
CA VAL A 55 -13.44 -19.55 13.64
C VAL A 55 -12.37 -19.68 14.72
N ALA A 56 -12.59 -19.13 15.92
CA ALA A 56 -11.68 -19.28 17.04
C ALA A 56 -11.47 -20.76 17.43
N ARG A 57 -12.52 -21.57 17.41
CA ARG A 57 -12.40 -23.03 17.65
C ARG A 57 -11.64 -23.74 16.54
N GLN A 58 -11.76 -23.32 15.29
CA GLN A 58 -10.96 -23.87 14.19
C GLN A 58 -9.48 -23.54 14.40
N LEU A 59 -9.14 -22.25 14.61
CA LEU A 59 -7.76 -21.80 14.90
C LEU A 59 -7.17 -22.55 16.09
N GLY A 60 -7.94 -22.82 17.13
CA GLY A 60 -7.50 -23.59 18.30
C GLY A 60 -7.13 -25.05 18.02
N ARG A 61 -7.53 -25.61 16.86
CA ARG A 61 -7.17 -26.98 16.41
C ARG A 61 -5.93 -27.00 15.50
N LEU A 62 -5.54 -25.85 14.97
CA LEU A 62 -4.37 -25.72 14.10
C LEU A 62 -3.11 -25.44 14.93
N ARG A 63 -1.96 -25.70 14.34
CA ARG A 63 -0.65 -25.33 14.91
C ARG A 63 -0.40 -23.83 14.78
N VAL A 64 -0.80 -23.28 13.65
CA VAL A 64 -0.71 -21.86 13.35
C VAL A 64 -1.54 -21.02 14.33
N LYS A 65 -1.00 -19.89 14.78
CA LYS A 65 -1.68 -18.97 15.72
C LYS A 65 -2.17 -17.74 15.00
N PRO A 66 -3.35 -17.20 15.36
CA PRO A 66 -3.77 -15.92 14.82
C PRO A 66 -2.82 -14.82 15.30
N ALA A 67 -2.19 -14.13 14.35
CA ALA A 67 -1.13 -13.16 14.63
C ALA A 67 -1.63 -11.72 14.70
N CYS A 68 -2.48 -11.32 13.75
CA CYS A 68 -3.02 -9.97 13.63
C CYS A 68 -4.38 -10.01 12.91
N VAL A 69 -5.23 -9.00 13.15
CA VAL A 69 -6.39 -8.69 12.32
C VAL A 69 -6.06 -7.47 11.47
N ALA A 70 -6.03 -7.62 10.16
CA ALA A 70 -5.85 -6.53 9.21
C ALA A 70 -7.21 -6.03 8.70
N THR A 71 -7.48 -4.74 8.86
CA THR A 71 -8.76 -4.15 8.47
C THR A 71 -8.88 -3.88 6.96
N ALA A 72 -7.95 -4.35 6.20
CA ALA A 72 -7.81 -4.37 4.75
C ALA A 72 -8.06 -3.04 4.03
N SER A 73 -7.12 -2.69 3.19
CA SER A 73 -7.16 -1.47 2.38
C SER A 73 -8.35 -1.43 1.41
N HIS A 74 -8.61 -2.54 0.71
CA HIS A 74 -9.61 -2.67 -0.37
C HIS A 74 -11.02 -3.05 0.09
N PHE A 75 -11.31 -3.01 1.40
CA PHE A 75 -12.55 -3.54 1.94
C PHE A 75 -13.81 -2.84 1.42
N PHE A 76 -13.83 -1.50 1.37
CA PHE A 76 -15.01 -0.75 0.93
C PHE A 76 -15.09 -0.62 -0.59
N ASP A 77 -13.98 -0.31 -1.23
CA ASP A 77 -13.87 -0.22 -2.68
C ASP A 77 -12.57 -0.90 -3.15
N PRO A 78 -12.65 -2.01 -3.90
CA PRO A 78 -11.45 -2.70 -4.38
C PRO A 78 -10.65 -1.88 -5.40
N HIS A 79 -11.23 -0.85 -6.01
CA HIS A 79 -10.58 0.02 -6.98
C HIS A 79 -10.07 1.33 -6.37
N ARG A 80 -10.43 1.61 -5.12
CA ARG A 80 -10.03 2.80 -4.36
C ARG A 80 -9.57 2.37 -2.97
N PRO A 81 -8.37 1.77 -2.86
CA PRO A 81 -7.85 1.29 -1.60
C PRO A 81 -7.79 2.42 -0.57
N HIS A 82 -8.00 2.05 0.68
CA HIS A 82 -8.08 2.95 1.85
C HIS A 82 -9.21 3.98 1.84
N GLU A 83 -10.06 4.01 0.79
CA GLU A 83 -11.20 4.93 0.75
C GLU A 83 -12.51 4.27 1.25
N PRO A 84 -13.34 4.99 2.05
CA PRO A 84 -13.00 6.22 2.72
C PRO A 84 -11.92 5.99 3.79
N SER A 85 -11.06 7.02 4.03
CA SER A 85 -9.98 6.94 5.02
C SER A 85 -10.42 7.44 6.40
N LEU A 86 -9.57 7.25 7.42
CA LEU A 86 -9.72 7.85 8.75
C LEU A 86 -9.56 9.38 8.75
N MET A 87 -9.08 9.95 7.63
CA MET A 87 -8.92 11.40 7.42
C MET A 87 -9.99 11.97 6.49
N ALA A 88 -10.91 11.18 5.95
CA ALA A 88 -11.89 11.64 4.99
C ALA A 88 -12.66 12.86 5.53
N LEU A 89 -12.76 13.95 4.73
CA LEU A 89 -13.50 15.15 5.11
C LEU A 89 -14.99 14.85 5.21
N GLU A 90 -15.49 13.94 4.38
CA GLU A 90 -16.87 13.48 4.44
C GLU A 90 -17.08 12.63 5.71
N VAL A 91 -17.87 13.16 6.64
CA VAL A 91 -18.04 12.61 8.00
C VAL A 91 -18.60 11.18 8.00
N ALA A 92 -19.56 10.88 7.11
CA ALA A 92 -20.17 9.54 7.07
C ALA A 92 -19.15 8.50 6.53
N GLY A 93 -18.32 8.86 5.56
CA GLY A 93 -17.25 8.02 5.06
C GLY A 93 -16.20 7.74 6.13
N ARG A 94 -15.71 8.79 6.80
CA ARG A 94 -14.77 8.67 7.92
C ARG A 94 -15.31 7.76 9.03
N LYS A 95 -16.60 7.95 9.38
CA LYS A 95 -17.25 7.09 10.37
C LYS A 95 -17.30 5.61 9.94
N ARG A 96 -17.58 5.34 8.67
CA ARG A 96 -17.56 3.96 8.15
C ARG A 96 -16.19 3.31 8.32
N ARG A 97 -15.09 4.06 8.13
CA ARG A 97 -13.73 3.54 8.35
C ARG A 97 -13.45 3.32 9.83
N ILE A 98 -13.88 4.22 10.70
CA ILE A 98 -13.82 4.07 12.16
C ILE A 98 -14.58 2.81 12.60
N ASP A 99 -15.79 2.61 12.10
CA ASP A 99 -16.63 1.44 12.43
C ASP A 99 -15.97 0.12 11.96
N LEU A 100 -15.24 0.14 10.83
CA LEU A 100 -14.48 -1.02 10.37
C LEU A 100 -13.31 -1.36 11.33
N VAL A 101 -12.56 -0.36 11.79
CA VAL A 101 -11.48 -0.57 12.78
C VAL A 101 -12.06 -1.06 14.11
N LYS A 102 -13.15 -0.47 14.60
CA LYS A 102 -13.86 -0.94 15.81
C LYS A 102 -14.36 -2.37 15.64
N ARG A 103 -14.85 -2.73 14.44
CA ARG A 103 -15.21 -4.11 14.14
C ARG A 103 -13.98 -5.02 14.14
N GLY A 104 -12.82 -4.54 13.71
CA GLY A 104 -11.55 -5.25 13.84
C GLY A 104 -11.19 -5.55 15.30
N ILE A 105 -11.36 -4.59 16.19
CA ILE A 105 -11.15 -4.77 17.63
C ILE A 105 -12.11 -5.85 18.19
N HIS A 106 -13.38 -5.82 17.80
CA HIS A 106 -14.36 -6.83 18.23
C HIS A 106 -14.00 -8.24 17.73
N VAL A 107 -13.60 -8.36 16.46
CA VAL A 107 -13.14 -9.63 15.88
C VAL A 107 -11.89 -10.12 16.62
N ALA A 108 -10.91 -9.28 16.84
CA ALA A 108 -9.67 -9.61 17.56
C ALA A 108 -9.98 -10.15 18.96
N ARG A 109 -10.88 -9.49 19.69
CA ARG A 109 -11.37 -9.92 21.01
C ARG A 109 -11.94 -11.34 21.01
N LEU A 110 -12.78 -11.67 20.03
CA LEU A 110 -13.43 -12.99 19.94
C LEU A 110 -12.49 -14.10 19.42
N LEU A 111 -11.51 -13.74 18.62
CA LEU A 111 -10.52 -14.68 18.09
C LEU A 111 -9.30 -14.87 19.01
N GLY A 112 -9.20 -14.08 20.10
CA GLY A 112 -8.05 -14.11 20.98
C GLY A 112 -6.77 -13.53 20.37
N VAL A 113 -6.92 -12.55 19.45
CA VAL A 113 -5.83 -11.80 18.82
C VAL A 113 -5.66 -10.47 19.56
N ASN A 114 -4.44 -10.05 19.77
CA ASN A 114 -4.15 -8.81 20.48
C ASN A 114 -3.67 -7.64 19.59
N LEU A 115 -3.62 -7.84 18.28
CA LEU A 115 -3.15 -6.84 17.33
C LEU A 115 -4.21 -6.57 16.25
N VAL A 116 -4.44 -5.29 15.95
CA VAL A 116 -5.31 -4.83 14.86
C VAL A 116 -4.58 -3.76 14.07
N THR A 117 -4.40 -3.96 12.76
CA THR A 117 -3.65 -3.05 11.89
C THR A 117 -4.51 -2.33 10.87
N PHE A 118 -4.07 -1.13 10.48
CA PHE A 118 -4.68 -0.30 9.44
C PHE A 118 -3.67 0.72 8.88
N GLY A 119 -3.90 1.20 7.64
CA GLY A 119 -3.16 2.30 7.03
C GLY A 119 -3.81 3.66 7.27
N SER A 120 -3.07 4.74 7.11
CA SER A 120 -3.57 6.13 7.27
C SER A 120 -4.55 6.53 6.16
N GLY A 121 -4.32 6.04 4.95
CA GLY A 121 -4.96 6.51 3.74
C GLY A 121 -4.26 7.71 3.10
N PHE A 122 -4.81 8.17 1.98
CA PHE A 122 -4.20 9.20 1.13
C PHE A 122 -4.76 10.59 1.43
N VAL A 123 -3.91 11.62 1.27
CA VAL A 123 -4.37 13.00 1.18
C VAL A 123 -4.97 13.21 -0.20
N ARG A 124 -6.18 13.78 -0.26
CA ARG A 124 -6.93 14.01 -1.50
C ARG A 124 -7.01 15.50 -1.85
N ASP A 125 -7.47 15.79 -3.07
CA ASP A 125 -7.64 17.18 -3.54
C ASP A 125 -8.66 17.97 -2.70
N ASP A 126 -9.62 17.32 -2.06
CA ASP A 126 -10.56 17.96 -1.16
C ASP A 126 -9.87 18.56 0.08
N HIS A 127 -8.81 17.93 0.60
CA HIS A 127 -7.98 18.50 1.66
C HIS A 127 -7.29 19.79 1.19
N ALA A 128 -6.76 19.80 -0.03
CA ALA A 128 -6.16 21.00 -0.61
C ALA A 128 -7.18 22.14 -0.77
N ALA A 129 -8.44 21.80 -1.05
CA ALA A 129 -9.56 22.77 -1.13
C ALA A 129 -9.98 23.31 0.26
N HIS A 130 -9.60 22.65 1.35
CA HIS A 130 -9.94 23.02 2.72
C HIS A 130 -8.69 23.17 3.61
N PRO A 131 -7.78 24.13 3.33
CA PRO A 131 -6.47 24.25 3.99
C PRO A 131 -6.56 24.56 5.50
N GLY A 132 -7.73 24.86 6.01
CA GLY A 132 -7.98 25.04 7.45
C GLY A 132 -8.25 23.74 8.21
N ILE A 133 -8.28 22.59 7.53
CA ILE A 133 -8.48 21.26 8.14
C ILE A 133 -7.18 20.47 7.99
N ASP A 134 -6.54 20.18 9.12
CA ASP A 134 -5.34 19.34 9.13
C ASP A 134 -5.72 17.84 9.05
N PRO A 135 -5.31 17.11 8.01
CA PRO A 135 -5.56 15.68 7.92
C PRO A 135 -4.95 14.89 9.07
N THR A 136 -3.83 15.36 9.66
CA THR A 136 -3.21 14.72 10.83
C THR A 136 -4.09 14.81 12.07
N GLU A 137 -4.72 15.96 12.31
CA GLU A 137 -5.65 16.12 13.44
C GLU A 137 -6.86 15.20 13.27
N LEU A 138 -7.44 15.12 12.06
CA LEU A 138 -8.54 14.19 11.78
C LEU A 138 -8.15 12.73 12.00
N LEU A 139 -6.94 12.35 11.58
CA LEU A 139 -6.41 11.00 11.79
C LEU A 139 -6.25 10.69 13.28
N VAL A 140 -5.62 11.59 14.04
CA VAL A 140 -5.42 11.45 15.49
C VAL A 140 -6.76 11.28 16.22
N ASP A 141 -7.74 12.12 15.90
CA ASP A 141 -9.08 12.06 16.52
C ASP A 141 -9.79 10.75 16.19
N SER A 142 -9.73 10.31 14.94
CA SER A 142 -10.31 9.05 14.51
C SER A 142 -9.66 7.84 15.19
N ILE A 143 -8.33 7.86 15.34
CA ILE A 143 -7.59 6.80 16.06
C ILE A 143 -7.99 6.79 17.54
N ARG A 144 -8.08 7.95 18.18
CA ARG A 144 -8.52 8.05 19.59
C ARG A 144 -9.93 7.52 19.76
N GLU A 145 -10.84 7.79 18.81
CA GLU A 145 -12.19 7.22 18.83
C GLU A 145 -12.17 5.70 18.70
N CYS A 146 -11.28 5.12 17.88
CA CYS A 146 -11.11 3.67 17.79
C CYS A 146 -10.53 3.09 19.10
N LEU A 147 -9.52 3.75 19.68
CA LEU A 147 -8.90 3.31 20.93
C LEU A 147 -9.87 3.29 22.11
N ALA A 148 -10.88 4.15 22.12
CA ALA A 148 -11.92 4.18 23.15
C ALA A 148 -12.79 2.92 23.18
N GLU A 149 -12.77 2.10 22.12
CA GLU A 149 -13.44 0.78 22.07
C GLU A 149 -12.69 -0.30 22.86
N ILE A 150 -11.40 -0.08 23.17
CA ILE A 150 -10.56 -1.05 23.87
C ILE A 150 -10.65 -0.80 25.38
N HIS A 151 -11.17 -1.78 26.13
CA HIS A 151 -11.24 -1.68 27.58
C HIS A 151 -9.84 -1.66 28.23
N ALA A 152 -9.75 -1.08 29.42
CA ALA A 152 -8.47 -0.87 30.10
C ALA A 152 -7.69 -2.18 30.35
N GLU A 153 -8.43 -3.24 30.70
CA GLU A 153 -7.91 -4.57 31.01
C GLU A 153 -7.55 -5.42 29.78
N GLU A 154 -7.97 -5.03 28.58
CA GLU A 154 -7.68 -5.79 27.36
C GLU A 154 -6.26 -5.54 26.85
N ASP A 155 -5.58 -6.58 26.40
CA ASP A 155 -4.28 -6.52 25.78
C ASP A 155 -4.40 -6.38 24.24
N ILE A 156 -5.32 -5.53 23.79
CA ILE A 156 -5.46 -5.22 22.36
C ILE A 156 -4.71 -3.93 22.06
N THR A 157 -3.92 -3.96 21.00
CA THR A 157 -3.11 -2.84 20.50
C THR A 157 -3.50 -2.53 19.05
N LEU A 158 -3.76 -1.26 18.75
CA LEU A 158 -3.93 -0.77 17.39
C LEU A 158 -2.57 -0.45 16.78
N LEU A 159 -2.42 -0.76 15.50
CA LEU A 159 -1.18 -0.58 14.77
C LEU A 159 -1.40 0.29 13.54
N ILE A 160 -0.52 1.27 13.36
CA ILE A 160 -0.44 2.05 12.13
C ILE A 160 0.66 1.49 11.24
N GLU A 161 0.34 1.31 9.97
CA GLU A 161 1.26 0.90 8.93
C GLU A 161 1.59 2.11 8.05
N PRO A 162 2.83 2.64 8.11
CA PRO A 162 3.33 3.60 7.14
C PRO A 162 3.48 2.94 5.77
N GLU A 163 2.98 3.62 4.73
CA GLU A 163 2.98 3.05 3.37
C GLU A 163 3.32 4.12 2.33
N PRO A 164 4.11 3.78 1.29
CA PRO A 164 4.48 4.70 0.22
C PRO A 164 3.28 5.41 -0.39
N GLY A 165 3.35 6.74 -0.50
CA GLY A 165 2.30 7.60 -1.06
C GLY A 165 1.16 7.95 -0.10
N MET A 166 1.05 7.31 1.05
CA MET A 166 0.06 7.66 2.06
C MET A 166 0.44 8.90 2.88
N HIS A 167 -0.51 9.41 3.67
CA HIS A 167 -0.28 10.52 4.57
C HIS A 167 0.81 10.23 5.61
N ILE A 168 0.82 8.99 6.12
CA ILE A 168 1.90 8.46 6.95
C ILE A 168 2.68 7.49 6.07
N GLU A 169 3.82 7.95 5.55
CA GLU A 169 4.61 7.21 4.56
C GLU A 169 5.88 6.60 5.16
N THR A 170 6.54 7.33 6.06
CA THR A 170 7.81 6.92 6.66
C THR A 170 7.64 6.41 8.08
N LEU A 171 8.60 5.60 8.55
CA LEU A 171 8.63 5.14 9.94
C LEU A 171 8.74 6.31 10.93
N ALA A 172 9.47 7.36 10.55
CA ALA A 172 9.58 8.58 11.36
C ALA A 172 8.23 9.30 11.51
N GLU A 173 7.43 9.40 10.44
CA GLU A 173 6.06 9.94 10.49
C GLU A 173 5.15 9.05 11.34
N GLY A 174 5.28 7.72 11.26
CA GLY A 174 4.57 6.79 12.12
C GLY A 174 4.89 6.99 13.61
N LEU A 175 6.16 7.18 13.96
CA LEU A 175 6.58 7.50 15.33
C LEU A 175 6.02 8.85 15.81
N ALA A 176 6.01 9.86 14.95
CA ALA A 176 5.43 11.17 15.27
C ALA A 176 3.91 11.06 15.52
N LEU A 177 3.21 10.28 14.69
CA LEU A 177 1.78 10.00 14.87
C LEU A 177 1.51 9.28 16.22
N MET A 178 2.34 8.30 16.58
CA MET A 178 2.23 7.62 17.87
C MET A 178 2.35 8.60 19.04
N GLN A 179 3.29 9.55 18.97
CA GLN A 179 3.44 10.60 19.98
C GLN A 179 2.21 11.51 20.03
N ALA A 180 1.68 11.91 18.86
CA ALA A 180 0.50 12.76 18.77
C ALA A 180 -0.76 12.07 19.34
N VAL A 181 -0.95 10.77 19.07
CA VAL A 181 -2.06 9.97 19.64
C VAL A 181 -1.90 9.81 21.16
N GLY A 182 -0.68 9.57 21.64
CA GLY A 182 -0.33 9.55 23.06
C GLY A 182 -0.89 8.36 23.85
N SER A 183 -1.14 7.20 23.19
CA SER A 183 -1.67 6.00 23.83
C SER A 183 -0.65 4.86 23.87
N PRO A 184 -0.48 4.16 25.01
CA PRO A 184 0.38 2.97 25.07
C PRO A 184 -0.16 1.81 24.24
N LYS A 185 -1.47 1.81 23.91
CA LYS A 185 -2.16 0.82 23.06
C LYS A 185 -2.15 1.18 21.56
N PHE A 186 -1.27 2.11 21.16
CA PHE A 186 -1.06 2.47 19.77
C PHE A 186 0.42 2.32 19.41
N LYS A 187 0.74 1.47 18.44
CA LYS A 187 2.11 1.06 18.09
C LYS A 187 2.30 1.04 16.58
N LEU A 188 3.53 0.74 16.13
CA LEU A 188 3.85 0.57 14.71
C LEU A 188 3.58 -0.87 14.25
N HIS A 189 3.06 -0.96 13.05
CA HIS A 189 3.22 -2.05 12.12
C HIS A 189 4.29 -1.62 11.12
N ILE A 190 5.36 -2.38 10.96
CA ILE A 190 6.40 -2.11 9.97
C ILE A 190 6.22 -3.07 8.80
N ASP A 191 5.95 -2.55 7.60
CA ASP A 191 6.18 -3.31 6.38
C ASP A 191 7.61 -3.04 5.89
N ILE A 192 8.40 -4.12 5.75
CA ILE A 192 9.81 -4.02 5.34
C ILE A 192 9.94 -3.54 3.90
N CYS A 193 9.02 -3.95 3.02
CA CYS A 193 8.96 -3.48 1.64
C CYS A 193 8.65 -1.98 1.59
N HIS A 194 7.68 -1.50 2.39
CA HIS A 194 7.35 -0.07 2.47
C HIS A 194 8.55 0.76 2.95
N ALA A 195 9.24 0.30 3.99
CA ALA A 195 10.46 0.97 4.46
C ALA A 195 11.54 1.01 3.37
N TYR A 196 11.75 -0.09 2.64
CA TYR A 196 12.69 -0.15 1.53
C TYR A 196 12.34 0.83 0.40
N CYS A 197 11.04 1.06 0.16
CA CYS A 197 10.55 2.02 -0.83
C CYS A 197 10.63 3.49 -0.40
N SER A 198 10.50 3.78 0.90
CA SER A 198 10.30 5.15 1.39
C SER A 198 11.50 5.74 2.14
N GLU A 199 12.37 4.91 2.71
CA GLU A 199 13.46 5.37 3.56
C GLU A 199 14.79 5.46 2.80
N ALA A 200 15.51 6.56 2.98
CA ALA A 200 16.84 6.73 2.37
C ALA A 200 17.88 5.71 2.92
N ASN A 201 17.74 5.30 4.18
CA ASN A 201 18.50 4.24 4.82
C ASN A 201 17.53 3.35 5.61
N TYR A 202 16.88 2.43 4.91
CA TYR A 202 15.82 1.61 5.50
C TYR A 202 16.32 0.69 6.61
N ILE A 203 17.56 0.17 6.53
CA ILE A 203 18.11 -0.69 7.60
C ILE A 203 18.25 0.09 8.91
N GLN A 204 18.73 1.32 8.86
CA GLN A 204 18.80 2.18 10.04
C GLN A 204 17.39 2.50 10.57
N ALA A 205 16.47 2.88 9.67
CA ALA A 205 15.10 3.21 10.04
C ALA A 205 14.37 2.03 10.70
N LEU A 206 14.57 0.80 10.18
CA LEU A 206 14.05 -0.43 10.78
C LEU A 206 14.57 -0.62 12.22
N GLY A 207 15.88 -0.44 12.44
CA GLY A 207 16.47 -0.55 13.78
C GLY A 207 15.92 0.50 14.75
N GLU A 208 15.80 1.76 14.32
CA GLU A 208 15.25 2.85 15.16
C GLU A 208 13.77 2.64 15.49
N ALA A 209 12.97 2.09 14.58
CA ALA A 209 11.54 1.84 14.77
C ALA A 209 11.23 0.54 15.52
N ALA A 210 12.13 -0.44 15.50
CA ALA A 210 11.93 -1.78 16.06
C ALA A 210 11.40 -1.80 17.53
N PRO A 211 11.88 -0.96 18.47
CA PRO A 211 11.36 -0.94 19.85
C PRO A 211 9.87 -0.53 19.94
N HIS A 212 9.36 0.12 18.91
CA HIS A 212 8.00 0.64 18.84
C HIS A 212 7.06 -0.21 18.00
N ALA A 213 7.60 -1.18 17.27
CA ALA A 213 6.85 -2.10 16.44
C ALA A 213 6.32 -3.31 17.24
N ARG A 214 5.18 -3.84 16.79
CA ARG A 214 4.57 -5.06 17.34
C ARG A 214 4.27 -6.10 16.26
N TYR A 215 4.37 -5.70 15.01
CA TYR A 215 4.03 -6.54 13.87
C TYR A 215 4.82 -6.14 12.64
N LEU A 216 5.07 -7.10 11.76
CA LEU A 216 5.72 -6.85 10.47
C LEU A 216 4.85 -7.39 9.33
N HIS A 217 4.89 -6.68 8.19
CA HIS A 217 4.67 -7.29 6.89
C HIS A 217 6.00 -7.55 6.19
N ILE A 218 6.02 -8.61 5.39
CA ILE A 218 7.20 -9.07 4.67
C ILE A 218 6.79 -9.36 3.23
N SER A 219 7.35 -8.59 2.31
CA SER A 219 7.32 -8.82 0.87
C SER A 219 8.61 -8.30 0.26
N ASP A 220 8.92 -8.69 -0.97
CA ASP A 220 10.11 -8.21 -1.66
C ASP A 220 9.76 -7.01 -2.56
N ALA A 221 10.78 -6.30 -3.00
CA ALA A 221 10.68 -5.19 -3.92
C ALA A 221 11.94 -5.09 -4.77
N ARG A 222 11.86 -4.39 -5.89
CA ARG A 222 12.99 -4.22 -6.83
C ARG A 222 13.03 -2.81 -7.42
N GLU A 223 14.19 -2.42 -7.87
CA GLU A 223 14.37 -1.19 -8.61
C GLU A 223 13.56 -1.16 -9.91
N GLY A 224 13.15 0.02 -10.31
CA GLY A 224 12.52 0.22 -11.61
C GLY A 224 12.19 1.68 -11.90
N TRP A 225 12.34 2.11 -13.16
CA TRP A 225 12.27 3.52 -13.57
C TRP A 225 11.74 3.75 -14.97
N ASP A 226 10.69 3.07 -15.40
CA ASP A 226 10.23 3.20 -16.77
C ASP A 226 9.29 4.40 -17.00
N LEU A 227 8.60 4.85 -15.95
CA LEU A 227 7.70 5.99 -16.04
C LEU A 227 7.79 6.88 -14.80
N LYS A 228 7.84 8.20 -15.01
CA LYS A 228 7.73 9.21 -13.95
C LYS A 228 6.51 10.08 -14.20
N ILE A 229 5.75 10.41 -13.14
CA ILE A 229 4.71 11.44 -13.21
C ILE A 229 5.25 12.69 -12.52
N ARG A 230 5.06 13.84 -13.14
CA ARG A 230 5.50 15.14 -12.64
C ARG A 230 4.46 16.21 -12.93
N HIS A 231 4.37 17.21 -12.06
CA HIS A 231 3.62 18.43 -12.38
C HIS A 231 4.36 19.28 -13.39
N ASP A 232 3.63 19.99 -14.24
CA ASP A 232 4.22 20.88 -15.23
C ASP A 232 5.01 22.07 -14.61
N SER A 233 4.67 22.46 -13.38
CA SER A 233 5.41 23.45 -12.60
C SER A 233 6.82 23.00 -12.20
N GLU A 234 7.07 21.69 -12.12
CA GLU A 234 8.38 21.11 -11.79
C GLU A 234 9.28 20.95 -13.03
N ALA A 235 8.74 21.17 -14.23
CA ALA A 235 9.41 20.94 -15.50
C ALA A 235 10.84 21.49 -15.63
N PRO A 236 11.27 22.57 -14.98
CA PRO A 236 12.65 23.00 -14.98
C PRO A 236 13.62 22.07 -14.26
N ALA A 237 13.15 21.29 -13.31
CA ALA A 237 13.96 20.53 -12.37
C ALA A 237 14.11 19.04 -12.72
N PHE A 238 13.40 18.52 -13.72
CA PHE A 238 13.45 17.10 -14.05
C PHE A 238 14.12 16.79 -15.39
N ASP A 239 14.86 15.68 -15.41
CA ASP A 239 15.46 15.14 -16.62
C ASP A 239 14.40 14.38 -17.43
N LEU A 240 14.22 14.80 -18.69
CA LEU A 240 13.31 14.15 -19.63
C LEU A 240 14.04 13.07 -20.48
N GLY A 241 15.36 12.86 -20.26
CA GLY A 241 16.22 12.15 -21.20
C GLY A 241 16.24 10.63 -21.12
N HIS A 242 15.81 10.01 -20.00
CA HIS A 242 16.07 8.59 -19.75
C HIS A 242 14.87 7.72 -19.40
N ALA A 243 13.74 8.31 -19.10
CA ALA A 243 12.51 7.57 -18.79
C ALA A 243 11.31 8.27 -19.41
N SER A 244 10.28 7.51 -19.72
CA SER A 244 9.00 8.09 -20.09
C SER A 244 8.51 8.97 -18.96
N THR A 245 8.13 10.20 -19.27
CA THR A 245 7.64 11.16 -18.30
C THR A 245 6.20 11.55 -18.66
N LEU A 246 5.30 11.36 -17.70
CA LEU A 246 3.93 11.83 -17.80
C LEU A 246 3.80 13.15 -17.04
N VAL A 247 3.70 14.24 -17.77
CA VAL A 247 3.54 15.59 -17.19
C VAL A 247 2.07 15.83 -16.94
N HIS A 248 1.70 16.07 -15.70
CA HIS A 248 0.36 16.49 -15.29
C HIS A 248 0.27 18.02 -15.30
N PHE A 249 -0.70 18.55 -16.02
CA PHE A 249 -1.00 19.98 -16.02
C PHE A 249 -2.04 20.30 -14.96
N GLN A 250 -1.63 21.02 -13.94
CA GLN A 250 -2.44 21.26 -12.75
C GLN A 250 -3.71 22.08 -13.01
N ASP A 251 -3.69 22.97 -14.00
CA ASP A 251 -4.80 23.89 -14.30
C ASP A 251 -5.96 23.24 -15.06
N THR A 252 -5.72 22.15 -15.80
CA THR A 252 -6.72 21.52 -16.68
C THR A 252 -6.84 19.99 -16.46
N ALA A 253 -6.00 19.44 -15.59
CA ALA A 253 -5.97 18.00 -15.30
C ALA A 253 -5.72 17.10 -16.52
N ASP A 254 -5.12 17.64 -17.60
CA ASP A 254 -4.64 16.88 -18.75
C ASP A 254 -3.19 16.39 -18.55
N PHE A 255 -2.75 15.47 -19.41
CA PHE A 255 -1.43 14.85 -19.31
C PHE A 255 -0.67 14.94 -20.64
N LEU A 256 0.66 15.02 -20.54
CA LEU A 256 1.55 14.95 -21.69
C LEU A 256 2.59 13.85 -21.46
N LEU A 257 2.54 12.77 -22.24
CA LEU A 257 3.59 11.76 -22.27
C LEU A 257 4.75 12.28 -23.13
N LEU A 258 5.94 12.21 -22.57
CA LEU A 258 7.19 12.56 -23.23
C LEU A 258 8.22 11.47 -23.04
N ASP A 259 8.78 10.96 -24.12
CA ASP A 259 9.99 10.16 -24.18
C ASP A 259 10.67 10.35 -25.55
N PRO A 260 11.84 9.75 -25.82
CA PRO A 260 12.51 9.91 -27.13
C PRO A 260 11.69 9.50 -28.34
N ALA A 261 10.74 8.57 -28.16
CA ALA A 261 9.91 7.99 -29.24
C ALA A 261 8.47 8.53 -29.24
N HIS A 262 8.02 9.18 -28.18
CA HIS A 262 6.62 9.56 -28.02
C HIS A 262 6.45 11.00 -27.54
N ALA A 263 5.44 11.68 -28.08
CA ALA A 263 4.89 12.94 -27.61
C ALA A 263 3.36 12.87 -27.75
N ILE A 264 2.65 12.56 -26.65
CA ILE A 264 1.21 12.34 -26.67
C ILE A 264 0.53 13.20 -25.61
N HIS A 265 -0.32 14.10 -26.06
CA HIS A 265 -1.17 14.92 -25.18
C HIS A 265 -2.52 14.25 -24.99
N PHE A 266 -2.86 13.94 -23.77
CA PHE A 266 -4.16 13.38 -23.35
C PHE A 266 -4.99 14.49 -22.74
N ALA A 267 -6.06 14.91 -23.43
CA ALA A 267 -6.89 16.03 -22.99
C ALA A 267 -8.32 15.90 -23.49
N ASP A 268 -9.23 16.55 -22.81
CA ASP A 268 -10.60 16.75 -23.28
C ASP A 268 -10.63 17.87 -24.34
N GLY A 269 -10.70 17.47 -25.62
CA GLY A 269 -10.76 18.39 -26.73
C GLY A 269 -9.43 19.04 -27.12
N GLN A 270 -9.48 20.17 -27.82
CA GLN A 270 -8.30 20.84 -28.35
C GLN A 270 -7.62 21.74 -27.30
N PRO A 271 -6.28 21.69 -27.18
CA PRO A 271 -5.57 22.51 -26.21
C PRO A 271 -5.70 24.02 -26.51
N SER A 272 -5.77 24.82 -25.46
CA SER A 272 -5.74 26.29 -25.55
C SER A 272 -4.44 26.80 -26.17
N ALA A 273 -4.38 28.06 -26.60
CA ALA A 273 -3.15 28.66 -27.11
C ALA A 273 -2.02 28.67 -26.05
N ALA A 274 -2.37 28.90 -24.78
CA ALA A 274 -1.43 28.86 -23.68
C ALA A 274 -0.88 27.45 -23.45
N ARG A 275 -1.78 26.43 -23.48
CA ARG A 275 -1.40 25.03 -23.38
C ARG A 275 -0.49 24.59 -24.52
N ARG A 276 -0.83 24.93 -25.77
CA ARG A 276 0.04 24.64 -26.91
C ARG A 276 1.46 25.22 -26.78
N ARG A 277 1.56 26.45 -26.29
CA ARG A 277 2.86 27.07 -25.99
C ARG A 277 3.63 26.28 -24.93
N ARG A 278 2.98 25.95 -23.81
CA ARG A 278 3.60 25.19 -22.73
C ARG A 278 4.06 23.79 -23.20
N ILE A 279 3.25 23.10 -23.97
CA ILE A 279 3.64 21.84 -24.60
C ILE A 279 4.87 22.04 -25.51
N GLY A 280 4.89 23.09 -26.32
CA GLY A 280 6.05 23.41 -27.18
C GLY A 280 7.34 23.63 -26.39
N GLU A 281 7.29 24.28 -25.22
CA GLU A 281 8.42 24.45 -24.32
C GLU A 281 8.93 23.12 -23.76
N LEU A 282 8.02 22.24 -23.35
CA LEU A 282 8.34 20.91 -22.84
C LEU A 282 8.93 20.01 -23.93
N LEU A 283 8.36 20.02 -25.14
CA LEU A 283 8.88 19.30 -26.30
C LEU A 283 10.31 19.74 -26.64
N ALA A 284 10.56 21.04 -26.68
CA ALA A 284 11.89 21.57 -26.99
C ALA A 284 12.94 21.12 -25.96
N ARG A 285 12.53 20.81 -24.75
CA ARG A 285 13.43 20.39 -23.65
C ARG A 285 13.53 18.86 -23.52
N SER A 286 12.54 18.12 -23.98
CA SER A 286 12.50 16.66 -23.82
C SER A 286 13.51 15.92 -24.69
N GLY A 287 14.01 16.56 -25.75
CA GLY A 287 14.86 15.92 -26.75
C GLY A 287 14.11 14.97 -27.70
N THR A 288 12.79 14.79 -27.54
CA THR A 288 12.00 13.96 -28.44
C THR A 288 11.97 14.54 -29.85
N GLN A 289 12.04 13.67 -30.84
CA GLN A 289 11.81 14.00 -32.25
C GLN A 289 10.42 13.50 -32.71
N ALA A 290 9.65 12.89 -31.82
CA ALA A 290 8.33 12.37 -32.14
C ALA A 290 7.35 13.52 -32.44
N PRO A 291 6.47 13.36 -33.45
CA PRO A 291 5.41 14.33 -33.67
C PRO A 291 4.39 14.30 -32.53
N LEU A 292 3.96 15.49 -32.11
CA LEU A 292 2.90 15.60 -31.09
C LEU A 292 1.59 14.99 -31.63
N ARG A 293 1.04 14.07 -30.87
CA ARG A 293 -0.32 13.54 -31.08
C ARG A 293 -1.22 13.97 -29.94
N THR A 294 -2.50 14.18 -30.20
CA THR A 294 -3.51 14.41 -29.16
C THR A 294 -4.46 13.21 -29.13
N VAL A 295 -4.71 12.70 -27.96
CA VAL A 295 -5.68 11.63 -27.67
C VAL A 295 -6.78 12.24 -26.82
N ASP A 296 -8.02 12.04 -27.23
CA ASP A 296 -9.18 12.45 -26.45
C ASP A 296 -9.25 11.65 -25.15
N TYR A 297 -9.11 12.33 -24.01
CA TYR A 297 -9.14 11.70 -22.70
C TYR A 297 -10.45 10.93 -22.46
N ALA A 298 -11.59 11.46 -22.92
CA ALA A 298 -12.88 10.79 -22.78
C ALA A 298 -12.98 9.47 -23.58
N SER A 299 -12.08 9.24 -24.55
CA SER A 299 -12.01 7.99 -25.31
C SER A 299 -11.23 6.89 -24.61
N LEU A 300 -10.51 7.21 -23.52
CA LEU A 300 -9.71 6.26 -22.80
C LEU A 300 -10.59 5.29 -22.00
N PRO A 301 -10.20 4.01 -21.91
CA PRO A 301 -10.93 3.05 -21.09
C PRO A 301 -10.81 3.40 -19.61
N THR A 302 -11.92 3.39 -18.90
CA THR A 302 -11.96 3.73 -17.48
C THR A 302 -11.51 2.58 -16.57
N ARG A 303 -11.59 1.34 -17.05
CA ARG A 303 -11.18 0.12 -16.32
C ARG A 303 -10.73 -0.97 -17.29
N GLN A 304 -9.72 -1.75 -16.90
CA GLN A 304 -9.15 -2.83 -17.71
C GLN A 304 -8.96 -4.14 -16.90
N GLY A 305 -9.68 -4.31 -15.79
CA GLY A 305 -9.62 -5.53 -14.98
C GLY A 305 -8.28 -5.68 -14.24
N PRO A 306 -7.66 -6.88 -14.23
CA PRO A 306 -6.42 -7.12 -13.47
C PRO A 306 -5.29 -6.15 -13.78
N LEU A 307 -5.17 -5.73 -15.03
CA LEU A 307 -4.16 -4.74 -15.44
C LEU A 307 -4.40 -3.36 -14.81
N ASP A 308 -5.66 -2.98 -14.62
CA ASP A 308 -6.01 -1.73 -13.96
C ASP A 308 -5.59 -1.74 -12.48
N ASP A 309 -5.79 -2.85 -11.79
CA ASP A 309 -5.40 -3.02 -10.39
C ASP A 309 -3.86 -3.01 -10.23
N GLU A 310 -3.12 -3.68 -11.13
CA GLU A 310 -1.66 -3.63 -11.18
C GLU A 310 -1.15 -2.20 -11.38
N ILE A 311 -1.70 -1.50 -12.38
CA ILE A 311 -1.33 -0.11 -12.67
C ILE A 311 -1.56 0.77 -11.44
N PHE A 312 -2.71 0.62 -10.80
CA PHE A 312 -3.06 1.45 -9.67
C PHE A 312 -2.14 1.22 -8.47
N THR A 313 -1.75 -0.02 -8.20
CA THR A 313 -0.78 -0.34 -7.14
C THR A 313 0.55 0.37 -7.35
N TYR A 314 1.03 0.44 -8.57
CA TYR A 314 2.24 1.21 -8.86
C TYR A 314 2.04 2.72 -8.66
N LEU A 315 0.90 3.26 -9.06
CA LEU A 315 0.64 4.69 -9.03
C LEU A 315 0.52 5.25 -7.61
N ILE A 316 -0.12 4.53 -6.70
CA ILE A 316 -0.33 5.01 -5.33
C ILE A 316 0.96 5.25 -4.55
N SER A 317 2.07 4.67 -5.00
CA SER A 317 3.38 4.84 -4.37
C SER A 317 4.16 6.06 -4.84
N MET A 318 3.59 6.93 -5.67
CA MET A 318 4.31 8.10 -6.20
C MET A 318 4.28 9.28 -5.23
N PRO A 319 5.43 9.72 -4.69
CA PRO A 319 5.47 10.83 -3.75
C PRO A 319 5.10 12.16 -4.40
N GLY A 320 4.47 13.05 -3.64
CA GLY A 320 4.17 14.42 -4.05
C GLY A 320 3.01 14.57 -5.03
N LEU A 321 2.27 13.49 -5.32
CA LEU A 321 1.05 13.53 -6.12
C LEU A 321 -0.16 13.22 -5.25
N SER A 322 -1.27 13.93 -5.48
CA SER A 322 -2.51 13.60 -4.80
C SER A 322 -3.11 12.32 -5.36
N TYR A 323 -3.88 11.64 -4.53
CA TYR A 323 -4.62 10.44 -4.93
C TYR A 323 -5.49 10.68 -6.18
N ASP A 324 -6.16 11.83 -6.26
CA ASP A 324 -7.04 12.16 -7.39
C ASP A 324 -6.26 12.35 -8.71
N VAL A 325 -5.02 12.86 -8.66
CA VAL A 325 -4.12 12.92 -9.83
C VAL A 325 -3.74 11.52 -10.30
N LEU A 326 -3.38 10.64 -9.36
CA LEU A 326 -3.02 9.25 -9.66
C LEU A 326 -4.20 8.50 -10.29
N GLU A 327 -5.39 8.68 -9.73
CA GLU A 327 -6.60 8.05 -10.27
C GLU A 327 -6.95 8.54 -11.67
N ARG A 328 -6.74 9.84 -11.96
CA ARG A 328 -6.88 10.38 -13.31
C ARG A 328 -5.80 9.89 -14.29
N ALA A 329 -4.59 9.62 -13.81
CA ALA A 329 -3.53 9.06 -14.64
C ALA A 329 -3.77 7.61 -15.04
N ARG A 330 -4.55 6.84 -14.28
CA ARG A 330 -4.82 5.42 -14.49
C ARG A 330 -5.24 5.08 -15.93
N PRO A 331 -6.28 5.69 -16.54
CA PRO A 331 -6.66 5.36 -17.92
C PRO A 331 -5.58 5.75 -18.95
N VAL A 332 -4.80 6.79 -18.69
CA VAL A 332 -3.67 7.18 -19.56
C VAL A 332 -2.62 6.09 -19.55
N ILE A 333 -2.25 5.60 -18.39
CA ILE A 333 -1.23 4.55 -18.23
C ILE A 333 -1.74 3.22 -18.79
N ALA A 334 -3.00 2.88 -18.58
CA ALA A 334 -3.62 1.71 -19.20
C ALA A 334 -3.54 1.77 -20.75
N HIS A 335 -3.78 2.94 -21.33
CA HIS A 335 -3.61 3.17 -22.77
C HIS A 335 -2.14 2.99 -23.20
N MET A 336 -1.19 3.50 -22.41
CA MET A 336 0.24 3.37 -22.70
C MET A 336 0.73 1.92 -22.62
N ARG A 337 0.18 1.14 -21.71
CA ARG A 337 0.49 -0.31 -21.58
C ARG A 337 -0.05 -1.14 -22.73
N GLY A 338 -0.99 -0.61 -23.49
CA GLY A 338 -1.45 -1.21 -24.72
C GLY A 338 -2.29 -2.47 -24.54
N ALA A 339 -3.59 -2.30 -24.40
CA ALA A 339 -4.54 -3.43 -24.44
C ALA A 339 -4.59 -4.17 -25.79
N GLN A 340 -3.98 -3.64 -26.85
CA GLN A 340 -4.09 -4.16 -28.22
C GLN A 340 -2.79 -4.12 -29.05
N GLY A 341 -1.61 -4.10 -28.43
CA GLY A 341 -0.35 -4.04 -29.17
C GLY A 341 0.87 -4.10 -28.26
N ALA A 342 2.05 -3.87 -28.82
CA ALA A 342 3.25 -3.71 -28.02
C ALA A 342 3.06 -2.55 -27.04
N PRO A 343 3.39 -2.72 -25.76
CA PRO A 343 3.25 -1.66 -24.77
C PRO A 343 4.13 -0.47 -25.17
N LEU A 344 3.62 0.76 -24.98
CA LEU A 344 4.42 1.97 -25.14
C LEU A 344 5.50 2.08 -24.06
N VAL A 345 5.26 1.45 -22.90
CA VAL A 345 6.18 1.38 -21.78
C VAL A 345 6.28 -0.10 -21.37
N GLU A 346 7.48 -0.68 -21.41
CA GLU A 346 7.67 -2.12 -21.14
C GLU A 346 7.41 -2.45 -19.66
N ARG A 347 7.88 -1.60 -18.75
CA ARG A 347 7.61 -1.70 -17.31
C ARG A 347 7.00 -0.41 -16.82
N MET A 348 6.00 -0.54 -16.00
CA MET A 348 5.54 0.56 -15.18
C MET A 348 6.17 0.50 -13.82
N VAL A 349 6.53 1.64 -13.34
CA VAL A 349 7.21 1.78 -12.06
C VAL A 349 6.52 2.83 -11.25
N ALA A 350 6.06 2.43 -10.13
CA ALA A 350 5.73 3.36 -9.09
C ALA A 350 7.01 4.02 -8.60
N ASN A 351 7.05 5.29 -8.67
CA ASN A 351 8.17 6.03 -8.25
C ASN A 351 8.04 6.36 -6.76
N THR A 352 8.54 5.49 -5.94
CA THR A 352 8.75 5.77 -4.53
C THR A 352 9.91 6.77 -4.34
N ARG A 353 10.17 7.21 -3.11
CA ARG A 353 11.27 8.13 -2.81
C ARG A 353 12.64 7.57 -3.18
N THR A 354 12.78 6.26 -3.14
CA THR A 354 14.05 5.56 -3.41
C THR A 354 14.17 5.04 -4.84
N GLY A 355 13.08 5.03 -5.62
CA GLY A 355 13.05 4.39 -6.93
C GLY A 355 12.81 2.90 -6.90
N ILE A 356 12.48 2.33 -5.74
CA ILE A 356 12.12 0.93 -5.57
C ILE A 356 10.63 0.77 -5.89
N VAL A 357 10.27 -0.32 -6.55
CA VAL A 357 8.87 -0.61 -6.91
C VAL A 357 8.13 -1.23 -5.74
N HIS A 358 7.08 -0.58 -5.29
CA HIS A 358 6.17 -1.08 -4.28
C HIS A 358 5.13 -2.03 -4.90
N PHE A 359 5.46 -3.30 -5.06
CA PHE A 359 4.56 -4.28 -5.69
C PHE A 359 4.33 -5.55 -4.86
N HIS A 360 4.98 -5.73 -3.72
CA HIS A 360 4.92 -6.93 -2.91
C HIS A 360 5.30 -8.19 -3.71
N GLU A 361 6.55 -8.22 -4.19
CA GLU A 361 7.12 -9.39 -4.86
C GLU A 361 7.31 -10.54 -3.86
N VAL A 362 7.31 -11.75 -4.38
CA VAL A 362 7.62 -12.94 -3.55
C VAL A 362 9.03 -12.81 -2.98
N PRO A 363 9.24 -12.99 -1.66
CA PRO A 363 10.56 -12.94 -1.05
C PRO A 363 11.62 -13.77 -1.78
N GLY A 364 12.70 -13.11 -2.20
CA GLY A 364 13.78 -13.67 -3.01
C GLY A 364 13.64 -13.42 -4.52
N GLU A 365 12.57 -12.79 -4.98
CA GLU A 365 12.39 -12.37 -6.38
C GLU A 365 12.73 -10.90 -6.63
N GLY A 366 12.96 -10.13 -5.56
CA GLY A 366 13.36 -8.74 -5.59
C GLY A 366 14.82 -8.50 -5.20
N THR A 367 15.08 -7.35 -4.61
CA THR A 367 16.43 -6.87 -4.25
C THR A 367 16.58 -6.47 -2.78
N LEU A 368 15.55 -6.71 -1.95
CA LEU A 368 15.54 -6.38 -0.54
C LEU A 368 16.50 -7.28 0.25
N ASP A 369 17.35 -6.70 1.10
CA ASP A 369 18.26 -7.46 1.98
C ASP A 369 17.53 -7.89 3.26
N PHE A 370 16.85 -9.04 3.21
CA PHE A 370 16.14 -9.61 4.35
C PHE A 370 17.05 -9.94 5.52
N ALA A 371 18.28 -10.40 5.26
CA ALA A 371 19.21 -10.76 6.33
C ALA A 371 19.60 -9.53 7.17
N ALA A 372 19.95 -8.44 6.50
CA ALA A 372 20.24 -7.17 7.17
C ALA A 372 19.00 -6.59 7.87
N SER A 373 17.83 -6.69 7.23
CA SER A 373 16.55 -6.21 7.80
C SER A 373 16.18 -6.94 9.08
N PHE A 374 16.19 -8.28 9.05
CA PHE A 374 15.87 -9.09 10.23
C PHE A 374 16.86 -8.87 11.36
N LYS A 375 18.14 -8.79 11.03
CA LYS A 375 19.17 -8.48 12.02
C LYS A 375 18.96 -7.11 12.66
N ALA A 376 18.65 -6.07 11.87
CA ALA A 376 18.38 -4.73 12.40
C ALA A 376 17.19 -4.74 13.37
N LEU A 377 16.12 -5.43 13.01
CA LEU A 377 14.91 -5.54 13.84
C LEU A 377 15.18 -6.30 15.14
N THR A 378 15.81 -7.48 15.06
CA THR A 378 16.05 -8.36 16.24
C THR A 378 17.11 -7.81 17.18
N ASP A 379 18.19 -7.19 16.68
CA ASP A 379 19.21 -6.54 17.49
C ASP A 379 18.64 -5.37 18.32
N HIS A 380 17.60 -4.70 17.80
CA HIS A 380 16.91 -3.61 18.49
C HIS A 380 15.65 -4.05 19.23
N GLY A 381 15.48 -5.38 19.42
CA GLY A 381 14.50 -5.94 20.34
C GLY A 381 13.11 -6.20 19.77
N PHE A 382 12.92 -6.20 18.45
CA PHE A 382 11.65 -6.66 17.88
C PHE A 382 11.42 -8.14 18.22
N ASP A 383 10.27 -8.43 18.82
CA ASP A 383 9.82 -9.79 19.15
C ASP A 383 8.33 -9.90 18.80
N GLY A 384 8.01 -10.64 17.73
CA GLY A 384 6.65 -10.69 17.23
C GLY A 384 6.50 -11.46 15.92
N TYR A 385 5.31 -11.39 15.34
CA TYR A 385 5.03 -12.00 14.05
C TYR A 385 5.42 -11.09 12.89
N GLY A 386 5.92 -11.72 11.81
CA GLY A 386 6.07 -11.10 10.51
C GLY A 386 5.26 -11.89 9.48
N ALA A 387 4.19 -11.29 8.95
CA ALA A 387 3.35 -11.93 7.95
C ALA A 387 3.78 -11.57 6.54
N ILE A 388 3.82 -12.58 5.71
CA ILE A 388 4.00 -12.42 4.27
C ILE A 388 2.68 -11.94 3.68
N GLU A 389 2.71 -10.80 2.98
CA GLU A 389 1.55 -10.21 2.32
C GLU A 389 1.79 -10.11 0.82
N LEU A 390 1.08 -10.94 0.03
CA LEU A 390 1.29 -11.10 -1.41
C LEU A 390 -0.05 -11.06 -2.17
N TYR A 391 -0.77 -9.95 -2.09
CA TYR A 391 -2.13 -9.80 -2.65
C TYR A 391 -2.20 -9.83 -4.18
N HIS A 392 -1.08 -9.68 -4.90
CA HIS A 392 -1.01 -9.83 -6.36
C HIS A 392 -0.73 -11.26 -6.83
N HIS A 393 -0.40 -12.17 -5.91
CA HIS A 393 0.00 -13.54 -6.22
C HIS A 393 -1.09 -14.58 -5.93
N VAL A 394 -2.35 -14.15 -5.81
CA VAL A 394 -3.49 -15.02 -5.43
C VAL A 394 -3.73 -16.19 -6.38
N ASP A 395 -3.45 -16.04 -7.69
CA ASP A 395 -3.58 -17.14 -8.65
C ASP A 395 -2.44 -18.16 -8.55
N GLY A 396 -1.28 -17.74 -8.09
CA GLY A 396 -0.08 -18.56 -7.85
C GLY A 396 0.21 -18.82 -6.37
N TRP A 397 -0.80 -18.72 -5.52
CA TRP A 397 -0.64 -18.71 -4.07
C TRP A 397 0.14 -19.92 -3.48
N GLU A 398 -0.04 -21.12 -4.02
CA GLU A 398 0.69 -22.32 -3.54
C GLU A 398 2.21 -22.17 -3.72
N GLN A 399 2.61 -21.66 -4.90
CA GLN A 399 4.01 -21.41 -5.19
C GLN A 399 4.56 -20.28 -4.34
N ALA A 400 3.83 -19.17 -4.25
CA ALA A 400 4.22 -18.00 -3.45
C ALA A 400 4.37 -18.35 -1.97
N LEU A 401 3.40 -19.06 -1.40
CA LEU A 401 3.41 -19.55 -0.01
C LEU A 401 4.66 -20.41 0.27
N ALA A 402 4.93 -21.40 -0.60
CA ALA A 402 6.04 -22.33 -0.42
C ALA A 402 7.42 -21.68 -0.69
N ALA A 403 7.52 -20.80 -1.69
CA ALA A 403 8.75 -20.11 -2.04
C ALA A 403 9.18 -19.14 -0.93
N SER A 404 8.26 -18.34 -0.42
CA SER A 404 8.50 -17.41 0.66
C SER A 404 8.98 -18.11 1.94
N TYR A 405 8.33 -19.20 2.33
CA TYR A 405 8.74 -19.98 3.49
C TYR A 405 10.18 -20.50 3.35
N ARG A 406 10.50 -21.13 2.20
CA ARG A 406 11.84 -21.66 1.94
C ARG A 406 12.92 -20.60 1.94
N HIS A 407 12.62 -19.40 1.42
CA HIS A 407 13.57 -18.31 1.35
C HIS A 407 13.83 -17.67 2.73
N LEU A 408 12.77 -17.41 3.49
CA LEU A 408 12.87 -16.59 4.70
C LEU A 408 13.28 -17.38 5.96
N MET A 409 12.85 -18.64 6.10
CA MET A 409 13.12 -19.40 7.34
C MET A 409 14.62 -19.53 7.69
N PRO A 410 15.53 -19.81 6.74
CA PRO A 410 16.96 -19.83 7.06
C PRO A 410 17.50 -18.46 7.51
N LEU A 411 16.99 -17.37 6.95
CA LEU A 411 17.42 -16.01 7.27
C LEU A 411 16.92 -15.58 8.66
N ILE A 412 15.67 -15.93 9.00
CA ILE A 412 15.11 -15.70 10.34
C ILE A 412 15.86 -16.51 11.40
N ALA A 413 16.21 -17.76 11.09
CA ALA A 413 16.96 -18.61 12.03
C ALA A 413 18.39 -18.13 12.28
N ALA A 414 18.96 -17.32 11.38
CA ALA A 414 20.29 -16.75 11.48
C ALA A 414 20.32 -15.34 12.13
N ALA A 415 19.18 -14.65 12.22
CA ALA A 415 19.05 -13.33 12.80
C ALA A 415 18.80 -13.39 14.30
#